data_06019378817316abd900d72ba924bc50
#
_entry.id   06019378817316abd900d72ba924bc50
#
_cell.length_a   1.000
_cell.length_b   1.000
_cell.length_c   1.000
_cell.angle_alpha   90.00
_cell.angle_beta   90.00
_cell.angle_gamma   90.00
#
_symmetry.space_group_name_H-M   'P 1'
#
loop_
_entity.id
_entity.type
_entity.pdbx_description
1 polymer ?
#
loop_
_entity_poly.entity_id
_entity_poly.type
_entity_poly.pdbx_seq_one_letter_code
_entity_poly.pdbx_strand_id
1 'polypeptide(L)'
;MDSETKFSVMRDLVIANRILANEGVVDAFGHISVRHPDNPERYIMACSRSPGIVTQDDLMEYTLDGDPQTKKDLPMYAERFIHGGVYERRPDIHAVVHNHSHTVIPFG
;
A
#
# COMPACT_ATOMS: atom_id res chain seq x y z
N MET A 1 -7.56 16.51 -7.51
CA MET A 1 -8.44 15.53 -6.86
C MET A 1 -8.69 15.98 -5.44
N ASP A 2 -9.90 15.91 -4.97
CA ASP A 2 -10.25 16.48 -3.67
C ASP A 2 -9.95 15.53 -2.50
N SER A 3 -10.05 16.04 -1.28
CA SER A 3 -9.76 15.26 -0.07
C SER A 3 -10.74 14.11 0.15
N GLU A 4 -11.96 14.23 -0.39
CA GLU A 4 -12.97 13.18 -0.31
C GLU A 4 -12.54 11.95 -1.11
N THR A 5 -11.99 12.14 -2.30
CA THR A 5 -11.49 11.04 -3.13
C THR A 5 -10.29 10.35 -2.47
N LYS A 6 -9.37 11.13 -1.90
CA LYS A 6 -8.23 10.57 -1.16
C LYS A 6 -8.72 9.75 0.04
N PHE A 7 -9.68 10.27 0.79
CA PHE A 7 -10.26 9.57 1.94
C PHE A 7 -10.90 8.24 1.51
N SER A 8 -11.63 8.26 0.40
CA SER A 8 -12.27 7.06 -0.15
C SER A 8 -11.24 5.99 -0.54
N VAL A 9 -10.15 6.41 -1.19
CA VAL A 9 -9.06 5.49 -1.58
C VAL A 9 -8.41 4.89 -0.34
N MET A 10 -8.15 5.69 0.69
CA MET A 10 -7.54 5.19 1.93
C MET A 10 -8.47 4.20 2.64
N ARG A 11 -9.77 4.48 2.68
CA ARG A 11 -10.76 3.57 3.26
C ARG A 11 -10.77 2.24 2.49
N ASP A 12 -10.77 2.29 1.17
CA ASP A 12 -10.77 1.09 0.33
C ASP A 12 -9.49 0.27 0.54
N LEU A 13 -8.37 0.93 0.76
CA LEU A 13 -7.11 0.24 1.04
C LEU A 13 -7.16 -0.52 2.37
N VAL A 14 -7.75 0.08 3.41
CA VAL A 14 -7.95 -0.60 4.69
C VAL A 14 -8.84 -1.83 4.50
N ILE A 15 -9.96 -1.67 3.79
CA ILE A 15 -10.90 -2.76 3.53
C ILE A 15 -10.20 -3.88 2.73
N ALA A 16 -9.43 -3.52 1.71
CA ALA A 16 -8.70 -4.49 0.89
C ALA A 16 -7.71 -5.30 1.72
N ASN A 17 -6.97 -4.64 2.64
CA ASN A 17 -6.06 -5.34 3.54
C ASN A 17 -6.79 -6.41 4.34
N ARG A 18 -7.94 -6.06 4.91
CA ARG A 18 -8.71 -6.98 5.76
C ARG A 18 -9.35 -8.11 4.97
N ILE A 19 -9.86 -7.82 3.78
CA ILE A 19 -10.47 -8.84 2.92
C ILE A 19 -9.42 -9.84 2.47
N LEU A 20 -8.28 -9.38 1.98
CA LEU A 20 -7.21 -10.27 1.50
C LEU A 20 -6.67 -11.14 2.63
N ALA A 21 -6.54 -10.59 3.84
CA ALA A 21 -6.12 -11.37 5.00
C ALA A 21 -7.17 -12.42 5.39
N ASN A 22 -8.45 -12.04 5.38
CA ASN A 22 -9.55 -12.94 5.73
C ASN A 22 -9.70 -14.09 4.73
N GLU A 23 -9.45 -13.84 3.44
CA GLU A 23 -9.53 -14.83 2.39
C GLU A 23 -8.25 -15.66 2.24
N GLY A 24 -7.23 -15.39 3.06
CA GLY A 24 -5.95 -16.11 3.02
C GLY A 24 -5.08 -15.75 1.84
N VAL A 25 -5.39 -14.67 1.12
CA VAL A 25 -4.57 -14.21 -0.02
C VAL A 25 -3.27 -13.59 0.45
N VAL A 26 -3.32 -12.81 1.55
CA VAL A 26 -2.14 -12.26 2.20
C VAL A 26 -2.05 -12.79 3.62
N ASP A 27 -0.86 -13.22 4.03
CA ASP A 27 -0.61 -13.65 5.41
C ASP A 27 -0.17 -12.45 6.26
N ALA A 28 0.29 -12.72 7.49
CA ALA A 28 0.72 -11.67 8.41
C ALA A 28 1.89 -10.83 7.89
N PHE A 29 2.61 -11.32 6.89
CA PHE A 29 3.76 -10.66 6.30
C PHE A 29 3.48 -10.08 4.91
N GLY A 30 2.27 -10.29 4.39
CA GLY A 30 1.85 -9.74 3.12
C GLY A 30 1.51 -8.25 3.24
N HIS A 31 1.57 -7.53 2.12
CA HIS A 31 1.24 -6.11 2.11
C HIS A 31 0.68 -5.68 0.75
N ILE A 32 -0.13 -4.63 0.81
CA ILE A 32 -0.79 -4.06 -0.37
C ILE A 32 -0.61 -2.54 -0.34
N SER A 33 -0.42 -1.95 -1.52
CA SER A 33 -0.35 -0.51 -1.67
C SER A 33 -1.24 -0.04 -2.80
N VAL A 34 -1.53 1.26 -2.81
CA VAL A 34 -2.20 1.94 -3.92
C VAL A 34 -1.41 3.18 -4.28
N ARG A 35 -1.42 3.54 -5.58
CA ARG A 35 -0.84 4.80 -6.02
C ARG A 35 -1.65 5.95 -5.43
N HIS A 36 -0.96 7.00 -5.01
CA HIS A 36 -1.62 8.19 -4.46
C HIS A 36 -2.53 8.81 -5.51
N PRO A 37 -3.82 9.07 -5.20
CA PRO A 37 -4.76 9.57 -6.20
C PRO A 37 -4.47 10.97 -6.71
N ASP A 38 -3.77 11.80 -5.92
CA ASP A 38 -3.45 13.18 -6.29
C ASP A 38 -2.02 13.35 -6.79
N ASN A 39 -1.16 12.37 -6.49
CA ASN A 39 0.26 12.47 -6.83
C ASN A 39 0.78 11.12 -7.31
N PRO A 40 0.91 10.92 -8.63
CA PRO A 40 1.32 9.62 -9.18
C PRO A 40 2.75 9.23 -8.81
N GLU A 41 3.53 10.14 -8.25
CA GLU A 41 4.90 9.86 -7.78
C GLU A 41 4.94 9.43 -6.32
N ARG A 42 3.77 9.14 -5.73
CA ARG A 42 3.66 8.61 -4.37
C ARG A 42 2.75 7.40 -4.34
N TYR A 43 2.91 6.57 -3.32
CA TYR A 43 1.98 5.48 -3.05
C TYR A 43 1.65 5.45 -1.56
N ILE A 44 0.55 4.78 -1.23
CA ILE A 44 0.04 4.65 0.13
C ILE A 44 0.08 3.18 0.52
N MET A 45 0.67 2.87 1.67
CA MET A 45 0.76 1.52 2.21
C MET A 45 0.70 1.58 3.73
N ALA A 46 0.13 0.55 4.35
CA ALA A 46 0.10 0.47 5.81
C ALA A 46 1.52 0.34 6.37
N CYS A 47 1.72 0.77 7.60
CA CYS A 47 2.95 0.49 8.34
C CYS A 47 3.09 -1.03 8.53
N SER A 48 4.24 -1.49 9.03
CA SER A 48 4.52 -2.91 9.25
C SER A 48 3.60 -3.47 10.33
N ARG A 49 2.42 -3.93 9.91
CA ARG A 49 1.36 -4.46 10.76
C ARG A 49 0.59 -5.52 9.98
N SER A 50 0.12 -6.55 10.68
CA SER A 50 -0.67 -7.61 10.04
C SER A 50 -1.88 -7.01 9.29
N PRO A 51 -2.08 -7.39 8.00
CA PRO A 51 -3.16 -6.80 7.19
C PRO A 51 -4.55 -6.93 7.81
N GLY A 52 -4.79 -7.97 8.59
CA GLY A 52 -6.10 -8.21 9.22
C GLY A 52 -6.48 -7.19 10.29
N ILE A 53 -5.54 -6.39 10.79
CA ILE A 53 -5.78 -5.40 11.85
C ILE A 53 -5.43 -3.98 11.43
N VAL A 54 -5.18 -3.75 10.16
CA VAL A 54 -4.84 -2.41 9.64
C VAL A 54 -6.02 -1.46 9.81
N THR A 55 -5.71 -0.22 10.23
CA THR A 55 -6.65 0.89 10.29
C THR A 55 -6.14 2.04 9.43
N GLN A 56 -6.97 3.08 9.23
CA GLN A 56 -6.54 4.26 8.47
C GLN A 56 -5.35 4.97 9.11
N ASP A 57 -5.21 4.92 10.43
CA ASP A 57 -4.08 5.52 11.13
C ASP A 57 -2.76 4.82 10.85
N ASP A 58 -2.81 3.61 10.32
CA ASP A 58 -1.62 2.83 9.96
C ASP A 58 -1.13 3.14 8.55
N LEU A 59 -1.90 3.88 7.75
CA LEU A 59 -1.54 4.17 6.37
C LEU A 59 -0.49 5.26 6.28
N MET A 60 0.52 5.04 5.45
CA MET A 60 1.65 5.92 5.25
C MET A 60 1.80 6.26 3.78
N GLU A 61 2.26 7.47 3.48
CA GLU A 61 2.61 7.88 2.12
C GLU A 61 4.11 7.76 1.91
N TYR A 62 4.49 7.24 0.75
CA TYR A 62 5.90 7.08 0.35
C TYR A 62 6.12 7.69 -1.02
N THR A 63 7.36 8.19 -1.26
CA THR A 63 7.82 8.46 -2.62
C THR A 63 8.05 7.13 -3.33
N LEU A 64 8.24 7.15 -4.65
CA LEU A 64 8.53 5.92 -5.41
C LEU A 64 9.86 5.30 -5.00
N ASP A 65 10.76 6.08 -4.38
CA ASP A 65 12.01 5.57 -3.81
C ASP A 65 11.82 4.87 -2.46
N GLY A 66 10.60 4.89 -1.92
CA GLY A 66 10.30 4.25 -0.64
C GLY A 66 10.53 5.13 0.57
N ASP A 67 10.73 6.44 0.38
CA ASP A 67 10.92 7.38 1.49
C ASP A 67 9.58 7.80 2.08
N PRO A 68 9.40 7.66 3.41
CA PRO A 68 8.14 8.03 4.04
C PRO A 68 7.94 9.54 4.04
N GLN A 69 6.73 9.97 3.73
CA GLN A 69 6.34 11.38 3.70
C GLN A 69 5.47 11.75 4.90
N THR A 70 4.82 10.75 5.51
CA THR A 70 3.95 10.95 6.68
C THR A 70 4.27 9.87 7.72
N LYS A 71 3.98 10.15 9.00
CA LYS A 71 4.07 9.15 10.08
C LYS A 71 5.41 8.41 10.12
N LYS A 72 6.51 9.17 10.02
CA LYS A 72 7.86 8.62 9.85
C LYS A 72 8.37 7.79 11.03
N ASP A 73 7.68 7.86 12.17
CA ASP A 73 8.01 7.13 13.39
C ASP A 73 7.38 5.73 13.46
N LEU A 74 6.48 5.39 12.52
CA LEU A 74 5.87 4.07 12.48
C LEU A 74 6.81 3.04 11.84
N PRO A 75 6.71 1.76 12.25
CA PRO A 75 7.52 0.71 11.62
C PRO A 75 7.11 0.52 10.16
N MET A 76 8.10 0.31 9.29
CA MET A 76 7.88 0.19 7.85
C MET A 76 8.29 -1.19 7.34
N TYR A 77 7.58 -1.69 6.32
CA TYR A 77 8.01 -2.89 5.62
C TYR A 77 9.33 -2.61 4.89
N ALA A 78 10.33 -3.48 5.09
CA ALA A 78 11.59 -3.39 4.35
C ALA A 78 11.36 -3.60 2.84
N GLU A 79 10.33 -4.35 2.48
CA GLU A 79 10.00 -4.69 1.10
C GLU A 79 9.19 -3.60 0.38
N ARG A 80 8.98 -2.43 1.01
CA ARG A 80 8.22 -1.33 0.41
C ARG A 80 8.83 -0.87 -0.93
N PHE A 81 10.12 -1.08 -1.12
CA PHE A 81 10.81 -0.71 -2.36
C PHE A 81 10.30 -1.50 -3.58
N ILE A 82 9.76 -2.69 -3.37
CA ILE A 82 9.15 -3.49 -4.45
C ILE A 82 7.96 -2.73 -5.04
N HIS A 83 7.12 -2.17 -4.17
CA HIS A 83 5.96 -1.39 -4.59
C HIS A 83 6.38 -0.15 -5.39
N GLY A 84 7.32 0.62 -4.86
CA GLY A 84 7.83 1.81 -5.53
C GLY A 84 8.42 1.50 -6.90
N GLY A 85 9.18 0.40 -7.00
CA GLY A 85 9.79 -0.03 -8.25
C GLY A 85 8.76 -0.36 -9.33
N VAL A 86 7.64 -1.01 -8.94
CA VAL A 86 6.56 -1.31 -9.89
C VAL A 86 5.90 -0.02 -10.37
N TYR A 87 5.58 0.90 -9.46
CA TYR A 87 4.93 2.16 -9.81
C TYR A 87 5.82 3.03 -10.72
N GLU A 88 7.12 3.03 -10.48
CA GLU A 88 8.07 3.80 -11.28
C GLU A 88 8.12 3.30 -12.72
N ARG A 89 8.10 1.98 -12.92
CA ARG A 89 8.24 1.37 -14.25
C ARG A 89 6.92 1.25 -15.00
N ARG A 90 5.82 1.23 -14.28
CA ARG A 90 4.50 0.99 -14.85
C ARG A 90 3.52 2.06 -14.41
N PRO A 91 3.50 3.23 -15.12
CA PRO A 91 2.59 4.31 -14.74
C PRO A 91 1.11 3.95 -14.86
N ASP A 92 0.77 2.88 -15.57
CA ASP A 92 -0.59 2.37 -15.71
C ASP A 92 -1.06 1.54 -14.51
N ILE A 93 -0.16 1.18 -13.59
CA ILE A 93 -0.50 0.37 -12.42
C ILE A 93 -0.92 1.30 -11.26
N HIS A 94 -2.05 0.98 -10.62
CA HIS A 94 -2.60 1.77 -9.53
C HIS A 94 -2.58 1.06 -8.17
N ALA A 95 -2.39 -0.26 -8.15
CA ALA A 95 -2.29 -1.02 -6.91
C ALA A 95 -1.32 -2.19 -7.07
N VAL A 96 -0.68 -2.58 -5.96
CA VAL A 96 0.27 -3.70 -5.94
C VAL A 96 0.00 -4.53 -4.69
N VAL A 97 -0.07 -5.84 -4.86
CA VAL A 97 -0.15 -6.80 -3.74
C VAL A 97 1.10 -7.66 -3.75
N HIS A 98 1.75 -7.77 -2.61
CA HIS A 98 2.87 -8.67 -2.39
C HIS A 98 2.51 -9.63 -1.27
N ASN A 99 2.66 -10.92 -1.48
CA ASN A 99 2.46 -11.93 -0.44
C ASN A 99 3.72 -12.78 -0.23
N HIS A 100 3.69 -13.63 0.79
CA HIS A 100 4.87 -14.39 1.21
C HIS A 100 5.25 -15.54 0.27
N SER A 101 4.43 -15.84 -0.72
CA SER A 101 4.79 -16.83 -1.74
C SER A 101 5.67 -16.24 -2.85
N HIS A 102 6.24 -15.06 -2.62
CA HIS A 102 7.11 -14.32 -3.54
C HIS A 102 6.40 -13.87 -4.81
N THR A 103 5.09 -13.74 -4.74
CA THR A 103 4.29 -13.26 -5.86
C THR A 103 4.00 -11.76 -5.68
N VAL A 104 4.22 -11.00 -6.74
CA VAL A 104 3.83 -9.60 -6.82
C VAL A 104 2.75 -9.49 -7.87
N ILE A 105 1.59 -8.95 -7.49
CA ILE A 105 0.44 -8.83 -8.39
C ILE A 105 0.13 -7.35 -8.58
N PRO A 106 0.43 -6.78 -9.75
CA PRO A 106 0.07 -5.40 -10.06
C PRO A 106 -1.35 -5.32 -10.61
N PHE A 107 -2.04 -4.22 -10.29
CA PHE A 107 -3.39 -3.93 -10.77
C PHE A 107 -3.42 -2.55 -11.44
N GLY A 108 -4.01 -2.53 -12.60
CA GLY A 108 -4.17 -1.30 -13.39
C GLY A 108 -5.37 -0.45 -13.01
#